data_11fd194a93661be19023d3dcb8145d41
#
_entry.id   11fd194a93661be19023d3dcb8145d41
#
_cell.length_a   1.000
_cell.length_b   1.000
_cell.length_c   1.000
_cell.angle_alpha   90.00
_cell.angle_beta   90.00
_cell.angle_gamma   90.00
#
_symmetry.space_group_name_H-M   'P 1'
#
loop_
_entity.id
_entity.type
_entity.pdbx_description
1 polymer ?
#
loop_
_entity_poly.entity_id
_entity_poly.type
_entity_poly.pdbx_seq_one_letter_code
_entity_poly.pdbx_strand_id
1 'polypeptide(L)'
;MKNIVLAAAIGAAPAAYAVDIKAGDWNVNVGGIVNAYYTHVSCSGDAVGGLALASEGIGCGGEKRRTTIGNGLLPNGLVTSAATKQSGFDIKAHIGIYHATATDSAIAQNSEVDVRQAYFSFGNTDVGTFKLGRDNGIFGANAIFGDMTLIGAGAPVQATQRGRVTLGHIGAGYAYVGYYGQMAYSSPKLSGFSVDAGVFNPVVDSPIVSAAQYSTRSNPQLQAQVSYADGGLKAWLGAKSQKFKALAAAGADFTMSGWEAGASLQQGAFALLANYQAGKGLGVLSDADQGNVRSKHWLLQGTFKASEKLKLGLGYGMSRNEDNTAGTNGLKSNANLTAGAYYALTGAITLVGEVGQTRSKSFTGAEAKMNGASFGGILFF
;
A
#
# COMPACT_ATOMS: atom_id res chain seq x y z
N MET A 1 -1.67 16.88 -27.64
CA MET A 1 -1.45 16.94 -26.18
C MET A 1 -2.04 15.65 -25.63
N LYS A 2 -1.20 14.70 -25.24
CA LYS A 2 -1.65 13.37 -24.81
C LYS A 2 -2.10 13.46 -23.36
N ASN A 3 -3.39 13.30 -23.11
CA ASN A 3 -3.96 13.18 -21.77
C ASN A 3 -3.54 11.84 -21.18
N ILE A 4 -2.53 11.85 -20.32
CA ILE A 4 -2.17 10.71 -19.48
C ILE A 4 -3.21 10.72 -18.34
N VAL A 5 -4.22 9.89 -18.47
CA VAL A 5 -5.10 9.52 -17.36
C VAL A 5 -4.23 8.79 -16.34
N LEU A 6 -4.09 9.37 -15.16
CA LEU A 6 -3.34 8.80 -14.03
C LEU A 6 -4.12 7.61 -13.46
N ALA A 7 -4.14 6.50 -14.19
CA ALA A 7 -4.55 5.22 -13.64
C ALA A 7 -3.39 4.72 -12.77
N ALA A 8 -3.72 4.46 -11.52
CA ALA A 8 -2.94 3.91 -10.40
C ALA A 8 -1.43 3.74 -10.68
N ALA A 9 -0.60 4.44 -9.92
CA ALA A 9 0.84 4.62 -10.12
C ALA A 9 1.70 3.33 -10.29
N ILE A 10 1.17 2.16 -10.03
CA ILE A 10 1.81 0.86 -10.33
C ILE A 10 1.57 0.45 -11.81
N GLY A 11 0.51 0.94 -12.46
CA GLY A 11 0.23 0.62 -13.86
C GLY A 11 0.91 1.54 -14.90
N ALA A 12 1.46 2.69 -14.48
CA ALA A 12 2.01 3.67 -15.42
C ALA A 12 3.54 3.67 -15.51
N ALA A 13 4.25 3.30 -14.44
CA ALA A 13 5.71 3.27 -14.47
C ALA A 13 6.28 2.07 -15.26
N PRO A 14 5.75 0.84 -15.15
CA PRO A 14 6.20 -0.28 -15.99
C PRO A 14 5.92 -0.08 -17.49
N ALA A 15 4.82 0.60 -17.84
CA ALA A 15 4.42 0.76 -19.25
C ALA A 15 5.40 1.58 -20.09
N ALA A 16 6.27 2.38 -19.48
CA ALA A 16 7.23 3.20 -20.22
C ALA A 16 8.43 2.40 -20.76
N TYR A 17 8.71 1.22 -20.20
CA TYR A 17 9.85 0.37 -20.55
C TYR A 17 9.43 -1.05 -20.94
N ALA A 18 8.15 -1.36 -20.85
CA ALA A 18 7.60 -2.66 -21.18
C ALA A 18 7.71 -2.97 -22.69
N VAL A 19 7.81 -4.23 -23.02
CA VAL A 19 7.77 -4.69 -24.41
C VAL A 19 6.34 -4.71 -24.91
N ASP A 20 6.07 -3.97 -25.98
CA ASP A 20 4.79 -3.95 -26.66
C ASP A 20 4.79 -4.93 -27.85
N ILE A 21 3.84 -5.86 -27.85
CA ILE A 21 3.66 -6.88 -28.89
C ILE A 21 2.26 -6.71 -29.50
N LYS A 22 2.19 -6.50 -30.78
CA LYS A 22 0.93 -6.51 -31.52
C LYS A 22 0.53 -7.93 -31.89
N ALA A 23 -0.61 -8.41 -31.42
CA ALA A 23 -1.14 -9.74 -31.67
C ALA A 23 -2.58 -9.63 -32.21
N GLY A 24 -2.72 -9.51 -33.54
CA GLY A 24 -4.01 -9.21 -34.16
C GLY A 24 -4.56 -7.85 -33.71
N ASP A 25 -5.77 -7.84 -33.19
CA ASP A 25 -6.42 -6.63 -32.61
C ASP A 25 -6.00 -6.31 -31.20
N TRP A 26 -5.15 -7.13 -30.59
CA TRP A 26 -4.65 -6.94 -29.24
C TRP A 26 -3.26 -6.30 -29.23
N ASN A 27 -3.06 -5.38 -28.28
CA ASN A 27 -1.74 -4.90 -27.87
C ASN A 27 -1.39 -5.57 -26.54
N VAL A 28 -0.35 -6.40 -26.56
CA VAL A 28 0.16 -7.11 -25.37
C VAL A 28 1.38 -6.36 -24.86
N ASN A 29 1.35 -6.00 -23.60
CA ASN A 29 2.43 -5.32 -22.91
C ASN A 29 3.01 -6.25 -21.85
N VAL A 30 4.32 -6.46 -21.87
CA VAL A 30 5.05 -7.27 -20.89
C VAL A 30 6.10 -6.40 -20.24
N GLY A 31 5.99 -6.22 -18.93
CA GLY A 31 6.91 -5.40 -18.16
C GLY A 31 7.10 -5.95 -16.76
N GLY A 32 7.90 -5.29 -15.98
CA GLY A 32 8.15 -5.77 -14.61
C GLY A 32 8.92 -4.83 -13.75
N ILE A 33 9.15 -5.29 -12.51
CA ILE A 33 9.85 -4.59 -11.45
C ILE A 33 10.88 -5.55 -10.85
N VAL A 34 12.13 -5.10 -10.76
CA VAL A 34 13.17 -5.79 -9.99
C VAL A 34 13.82 -4.77 -9.06
N ASN A 35 13.85 -5.06 -7.78
CA ASN A 35 14.49 -4.19 -6.80
C ASN A 35 15.19 -4.98 -5.70
N ALA A 36 16.22 -4.36 -5.14
CA ALA A 36 16.93 -4.86 -3.97
C ALA A 36 17.49 -3.70 -3.16
N TYR A 37 17.33 -3.77 -1.84
CA TYR A 37 17.82 -2.78 -0.88
C TYR A 37 18.56 -3.45 0.24
N TYR A 38 19.75 -2.98 0.52
CA TYR A 38 20.43 -3.22 1.79
C TYR A 38 19.74 -2.37 2.86
N THR A 39 19.31 -2.97 3.95
CA THR A 39 18.68 -2.26 5.07
C THR A 39 19.36 -2.69 6.37
N HIS A 40 19.73 -1.71 7.18
CA HIS A 40 20.23 -1.92 8.53
C HIS A 40 19.37 -1.17 9.53
N VAL A 41 18.89 -1.87 10.56
CA VAL A 41 18.06 -1.31 11.62
C VAL A 41 18.62 -1.63 12.99
N SER A 42 18.33 -0.75 13.95
CA SER A 42 18.62 -0.97 15.37
C SER A 42 17.39 -0.64 16.21
N CYS A 43 17.01 -1.55 17.09
CA CYS A 43 15.88 -1.44 18.00
C CYS A 43 16.36 -1.12 19.42
N SER A 44 15.57 -0.32 20.14
CA SER A 44 15.86 0.11 21.51
C SER A 44 14.57 0.54 22.21
N GLY A 45 14.65 0.73 23.54
CA GLY A 45 13.55 1.15 24.38
C GLY A 45 12.82 -0.02 25.03
N ASP A 46 11.56 0.18 25.35
CA ASP A 46 10.75 -0.77 26.12
C ASP A 46 10.11 -1.83 25.23
N ALA A 47 9.66 -2.92 25.82
CA ALA A 47 8.81 -3.87 25.15
C ALA A 47 7.41 -3.27 24.95
N VAL A 48 6.95 -3.20 23.70
CA VAL A 48 5.60 -2.79 23.30
C VAL A 48 4.93 -3.95 22.58
N GLY A 49 3.76 -4.35 23.03
CA GLY A 49 3.00 -5.47 22.49
C GLY A 49 2.26 -5.13 21.19
N GLY A 50 1.47 -6.09 20.72
CA GLY A 50 0.67 -5.95 19.50
C GLY A 50 1.53 -5.83 18.25
N LEU A 51 1.02 -5.12 17.25
CA LEU A 51 1.74 -4.81 16.00
C LEU A 51 2.63 -3.56 16.16
N ALA A 52 3.45 -3.54 17.22
CA ALA A 52 4.44 -2.49 17.47
C ALA A 52 5.60 -2.61 16.48
N LEU A 53 5.57 -1.81 15.43
CA LEU A 53 6.51 -1.89 14.30
C LEU A 53 7.97 -1.64 14.71
N ALA A 54 8.21 -0.87 15.78
CA ALA A 54 9.55 -0.61 16.32
C ALA A 54 10.01 -1.61 17.39
N SER A 55 9.20 -2.60 17.75
CA SER A 55 9.60 -3.63 18.70
C SER A 55 10.74 -4.50 18.15
N GLU A 56 11.57 -5.08 19.04
CA GLU A 56 12.61 -6.03 18.61
C GLU A 56 12.02 -7.18 17.78
N GLY A 57 10.86 -7.73 18.19
CA GLY A 57 10.20 -8.85 17.51
C GLY A 57 9.80 -8.57 16.07
N ILE A 58 9.20 -7.40 15.80
CA ILE A 58 8.75 -7.02 14.45
C ILE A 58 9.85 -6.23 13.73
N GLY A 59 10.33 -5.16 14.32
CA GLY A 59 11.28 -4.24 13.70
C GLY A 59 12.65 -4.88 13.41
N CYS A 60 13.17 -5.64 14.35
CA CYS A 60 14.52 -6.22 14.27
C CYS A 60 14.54 -7.75 14.25
N GLY A 61 13.36 -8.42 14.13
CA GLY A 61 13.27 -9.88 13.99
C GLY A 61 13.74 -10.67 15.20
N GLY A 62 13.57 -10.14 16.43
CA GLY A 62 13.97 -10.74 17.68
C GLY A 62 15.39 -10.37 18.15
N GLU A 63 16.09 -9.51 17.41
CA GLU A 63 17.44 -9.05 17.69
C GLU A 63 17.45 -7.55 18.00
N LYS A 64 18.53 -7.04 18.61
CA LYS A 64 18.71 -5.58 18.79
C LYS A 64 19.06 -4.85 17.50
N ARG A 65 19.59 -5.58 16.53
CA ARG A 65 20.00 -5.05 15.22
C ARG A 65 19.71 -6.10 14.17
N ARG A 66 19.32 -5.64 12.99
CA ARG A 66 19.12 -6.52 11.84
C ARG A 66 19.63 -5.89 10.56
N THR A 67 20.23 -6.71 9.72
CA THR A 67 20.60 -6.38 8.34
C THR A 67 19.86 -7.31 7.41
N THR A 68 19.32 -6.75 6.32
CA THR A 68 18.60 -7.52 5.31
C THR A 68 18.97 -7.00 3.92
N ILE A 69 19.08 -7.89 2.94
CA ILE A 69 19.05 -7.54 1.52
C ILE A 69 17.74 -8.13 0.97
N GLY A 70 16.84 -7.27 0.54
CA GLY A 70 15.51 -7.68 0.11
C GLY A 70 14.82 -6.61 -0.75
N ASN A 71 13.61 -6.88 -1.17
CA ASN A 71 12.80 -5.87 -1.85
C ASN A 71 12.30 -4.79 -0.88
N GLY A 72 11.94 -3.63 -1.44
CA GLY A 72 11.34 -2.54 -0.71
C GLY A 72 9.82 -2.69 -0.51
N LEU A 73 9.10 -1.56 -0.51
CA LEU A 73 7.65 -1.55 -0.39
C LEU A 73 6.99 -2.22 -1.62
N LEU A 74 7.50 -1.98 -2.82
CA LEU A 74 7.10 -2.75 -4.00
C LEU A 74 7.78 -4.12 -4.00
N PRO A 75 7.05 -5.22 -4.27
CA PRO A 75 7.66 -6.52 -4.56
C PRO A 75 8.33 -6.51 -5.93
N ASN A 76 9.20 -7.46 -6.19
CA ASN A 76 9.56 -7.80 -7.56
C ASN A 76 8.35 -8.39 -8.28
N GLY A 77 8.26 -8.23 -9.59
CA GLY A 77 7.10 -8.75 -10.30
C GLY A 77 7.24 -8.72 -11.81
N LEU A 78 6.55 -9.68 -12.43
CA LEU A 78 6.26 -9.69 -13.85
C LEU A 78 4.81 -9.27 -14.05
N VAL A 79 4.60 -8.27 -14.91
CA VAL A 79 3.29 -7.70 -15.19
C VAL A 79 2.99 -7.85 -16.67
N THR A 80 1.88 -8.48 -16.99
CA THR A 80 1.40 -8.63 -18.36
C THR A 80 0.02 -8.00 -18.49
N SER A 81 -0.20 -7.24 -19.53
CA SER A 81 -1.53 -6.76 -19.88
C SER A 81 -1.79 -6.91 -21.38
N ALA A 82 -3.03 -7.16 -21.74
CA ALA A 82 -3.51 -7.20 -23.11
C ALA A 82 -4.68 -6.22 -23.25
N ALA A 83 -4.64 -5.35 -24.24
CA ALA A 83 -5.66 -4.34 -24.47
C ALA A 83 -6.14 -4.35 -25.93
N THR A 84 -7.44 -4.12 -26.12
CA THR A 84 -8.07 -4.00 -27.43
C THR A 84 -9.25 -3.04 -27.38
N LYS A 85 -9.76 -2.66 -28.54
CA LYS A 85 -11.03 -1.92 -28.64
C LYS A 85 -12.01 -2.72 -29.49
N GLN A 86 -13.17 -3.05 -28.89
CA GLN A 86 -14.21 -3.84 -29.56
C GLN A 86 -15.58 -3.23 -29.29
N SER A 87 -16.39 -3.08 -30.30
CA SER A 87 -17.76 -2.56 -30.21
C SER A 87 -17.87 -1.23 -29.44
N GLY A 88 -16.86 -0.36 -29.56
CA GLY A 88 -16.82 0.94 -28.86
C GLY A 88 -16.32 0.89 -27.41
N PHE A 89 -16.02 -0.28 -26.88
CA PHE A 89 -15.42 -0.44 -25.54
C PHE A 89 -13.91 -0.62 -25.62
N ASP A 90 -13.20 0.06 -24.74
CA ASP A 90 -11.81 -0.22 -24.41
C ASP A 90 -11.80 -1.40 -23.43
N ILE A 91 -11.12 -2.49 -23.82
CA ILE A 91 -11.05 -3.74 -23.05
C ILE A 91 -9.61 -3.98 -22.65
N LYS A 92 -9.37 -4.35 -21.38
CA LYS A 92 -8.05 -4.69 -20.88
C LYS A 92 -8.12 -5.93 -20.00
N ALA A 93 -7.18 -6.86 -20.18
CA ALA A 93 -6.84 -7.91 -19.24
C ALA A 93 -5.49 -7.58 -18.58
N HIS A 94 -5.31 -7.92 -17.29
CA HIS A 94 -4.10 -7.63 -16.54
C HIS A 94 -3.78 -8.76 -15.57
N ILE A 95 -2.53 -9.23 -15.59
CA ILE A 95 -2.01 -10.23 -14.65
C ILE A 95 -0.66 -9.75 -14.11
N GLY A 96 -0.54 -9.69 -12.79
CA GLY A 96 0.69 -9.36 -12.09
C GLY A 96 1.10 -10.50 -11.15
N ILE A 97 2.27 -11.06 -11.39
CA ILE A 97 2.88 -12.14 -10.61
C ILE A 97 4.06 -11.54 -9.85
N TYR A 98 4.06 -11.67 -8.52
CA TYR A 98 5.01 -11.00 -7.65
C TYR A 98 5.76 -11.98 -6.77
N HIS A 99 7.02 -11.65 -6.43
CA HIS A 99 7.91 -12.47 -5.62
C HIS A 99 8.84 -11.62 -4.74
N ALA A 100 9.48 -12.26 -3.78
CA ALA A 100 10.41 -11.63 -2.86
C ALA A 100 11.87 -11.73 -3.32
N THR A 101 12.74 -10.86 -2.79
CA THR A 101 14.21 -10.89 -3.00
C THR A 101 14.93 -11.60 -1.86
N ALA A 102 14.57 -11.30 -0.60
CA ALA A 102 15.27 -11.86 0.56
C ALA A 102 14.97 -13.34 0.74
N THR A 103 15.93 -14.07 1.27
CA THR A 103 15.85 -15.50 1.55
C THR A 103 16.44 -15.81 2.94
N ASP A 104 15.84 -16.77 3.63
CA ASP A 104 16.32 -17.27 4.92
C ASP A 104 17.29 -18.46 4.77
N SER A 105 17.44 -18.99 3.56
CA SER A 105 18.32 -20.10 3.25
C SER A 105 18.91 -19.96 1.84
N ALA A 106 20.20 -20.18 1.71
CA ALA A 106 20.88 -20.13 0.42
C ALA A 106 20.58 -21.33 -0.50
N ILE A 107 20.03 -22.41 0.05
CA ILE A 107 19.78 -23.66 -0.69
C ILE A 107 18.32 -24.07 -0.77
N ALA A 108 17.47 -23.59 0.13
CA ALA A 108 16.05 -23.85 0.07
C ALA A 108 15.33 -22.88 -0.91
N GLN A 109 14.26 -23.33 -1.52
CA GLN A 109 13.39 -22.45 -2.29
C GLN A 109 12.64 -21.50 -1.35
N ASN A 110 12.89 -20.21 -1.48
CA ASN A 110 12.36 -19.18 -0.60
C ASN A 110 11.47 -18.17 -1.32
N SER A 111 11.31 -18.30 -2.63
CA SER A 111 10.46 -17.41 -3.40
C SER A 111 8.99 -17.77 -3.19
N GLU A 112 8.26 -16.92 -2.50
CA GLU A 112 6.80 -16.97 -2.50
C GLU A 112 6.30 -16.24 -3.74
N VAL A 113 5.50 -16.93 -4.56
CA VAL A 113 4.83 -16.35 -5.72
C VAL A 113 3.42 -15.96 -5.33
N ASP A 114 3.09 -14.69 -5.49
CA ASP A 114 1.77 -14.13 -5.20
C ASP A 114 1.18 -13.50 -6.46
N VAL A 115 0.04 -14.00 -6.92
CA VAL A 115 -0.73 -13.39 -8.00
C VAL A 115 -1.63 -12.31 -7.39
N ARG A 116 -1.11 -11.11 -7.20
CA ARG A 116 -1.83 -10.01 -6.57
C ARG A 116 -2.87 -9.37 -7.46
N GLN A 117 -2.63 -9.39 -8.77
CA GLN A 117 -3.51 -8.78 -9.74
C GLN A 117 -3.86 -9.81 -10.83
N ALA A 118 -5.14 -10.02 -11.03
CA ALA A 118 -5.70 -10.81 -12.10
C ALA A 118 -7.11 -10.30 -12.37
N TYR A 119 -7.25 -9.38 -13.31
CA TYR A 119 -8.53 -8.74 -13.61
C TYR A 119 -8.68 -8.43 -15.09
N PHE A 120 -9.92 -8.21 -15.49
CA PHE A 120 -10.22 -7.52 -16.74
C PHE A 120 -11.06 -6.28 -16.47
N SER A 121 -10.98 -5.32 -17.39
CA SER A 121 -11.81 -4.12 -17.37
C SER A 121 -12.36 -3.84 -18.76
N PHE A 122 -13.51 -3.20 -18.80
CA PHE A 122 -14.14 -2.72 -20.03
C PHE A 122 -14.90 -1.42 -19.75
N GLY A 123 -14.94 -0.55 -20.74
CA GLY A 123 -15.61 0.75 -20.61
C GLY A 123 -15.25 1.71 -21.72
N ASN A 124 -15.72 2.93 -21.61
CA ASN A 124 -15.33 4.03 -22.49
C ASN A 124 -15.55 5.38 -21.77
N THR A 125 -15.28 6.47 -22.48
CA THR A 125 -15.40 7.83 -21.92
C THR A 125 -16.82 8.24 -21.54
N ASP A 126 -17.84 7.59 -22.09
CA ASP A 126 -19.24 7.98 -21.89
C ASP A 126 -19.87 7.23 -20.72
N VAL A 127 -19.56 5.95 -20.60
CA VAL A 127 -20.19 5.09 -19.57
C VAL A 127 -19.26 4.80 -18.38
N GLY A 128 -17.99 5.22 -18.43
CA GLY A 128 -17.01 4.87 -17.40
C GLY A 128 -16.41 3.49 -17.61
N THR A 129 -15.78 2.94 -16.56
CA THR A 129 -15.03 1.68 -16.62
C THR A 129 -15.50 0.72 -15.54
N PHE A 130 -15.82 -0.51 -15.93
CA PHE A 130 -16.07 -1.64 -15.05
C PHE A 130 -14.79 -2.47 -14.93
N LYS A 131 -14.47 -2.93 -13.72
CA LYS A 131 -13.34 -3.80 -13.40
C LYS A 131 -13.82 -5.03 -12.65
N LEU A 132 -13.44 -6.22 -13.10
CA LEU A 132 -13.81 -7.50 -12.50
C LEU A 132 -12.54 -8.36 -12.33
N GLY A 133 -12.36 -8.89 -11.13
CA GLY A 133 -11.23 -9.76 -10.80
C GLY A 133 -10.51 -9.31 -9.53
N ARG A 134 -9.24 -9.71 -9.36
CA ARG A 134 -8.42 -9.37 -8.19
C ARG A 134 -7.53 -8.17 -8.49
N ASP A 135 -7.62 -7.15 -7.64
CA ASP A 135 -6.80 -5.93 -7.69
C ASP A 135 -6.79 -5.23 -6.34
N ASN A 136 -6.05 -4.13 -6.24
CA ASN A 136 -6.08 -3.25 -5.07
C ASN A 136 -7.49 -2.78 -4.73
N GLY A 137 -7.76 -2.56 -3.44
CA GLY A 137 -8.93 -1.84 -2.98
C GLY A 137 -8.94 -0.38 -3.44
N ILE A 138 -10.08 0.28 -3.23
CA ILE A 138 -10.25 1.72 -3.48
C ILE A 138 -9.71 2.52 -2.29
N PHE A 139 -10.13 2.13 -1.07
CA PHE A 139 -9.76 2.79 0.17
C PHE A 139 -8.26 2.61 0.48
N GLY A 140 -7.56 3.70 0.75
CA GLY A 140 -6.11 3.71 1.00
C GLY A 140 -5.24 3.73 -0.26
N ALA A 141 -5.81 3.55 -1.45
CA ALA A 141 -5.04 3.50 -2.70
C ALA A 141 -4.26 4.80 -2.97
N ASN A 142 -4.87 5.96 -2.75
CA ASN A 142 -4.20 7.23 -2.96
C ASN A 142 -3.06 7.47 -1.95
N ALA A 143 -3.17 6.97 -0.72
CA ALA A 143 -2.12 7.08 0.29
C ALA A 143 -0.90 6.24 -0.11
N ILE A 144 -1.07 4.95 -0.38
CA ILE A 144 0.06 4.07 -0.72
C ILE A 144 0.71 4.42 -2.05
N PHE A 145 -0.10 4.73 -3.10
CA PHE A 145 0.47 5.09 -4.41
C PHE A 145 1.07 6.49 -4.45
N GLY A 146 0.71 7.35 -3.51
CA GLY A 146 1.33 8.65 -3.31
C GLY A 146 2.49 8.64 -2.33
N ASP A 147 2.72 7.56 -1.57
CA ASP A 147 3.83 7.44 -0.62
C ASP A 147 5.17 7.59 -1.34
N MET A 148 6.00 8.53 -0.90
CA MET A 148 7.31 8.77 -1.52
C MET A 148 8.22 7.55 -1.45
N THR A 149 8.00 6.68 -0.45
CA THR A 149 8.78 5.46 -0.22
C THR A 149 8.32 4.28 -1.07
N LEU A 150 7.29 4.45 -1.91
CA LEU A 150 6.75 3.37 -2.74
C LEU A 150 7.82 2.69 -3.61
N ILE A 151 8.72 3.49 -4.18
CA ILE A 151 9.82 3.01 -5.03
C ILE A 151 11.11 2.78 -4.23
N GLY A 152 11.05 2.85 -2.91
CA GLY A 152 12.16 2.69 -1.98
C GLY A 152 11.93 1.57 -0.98
N ALA A 153 12.72 1.57 0.07
CA ALA A 153 12.58 0.63 1.17
C ALA A 153 11.50 1.09 2.16
N GLY A 154 11.16 2.36 2.18
CA GLY A 154 10.35 2.96 3.22
C GLY A 154 11.17 3.08 4.51
N ALA A 155 10.70 3.79 5.49
CA ALA A 155 11.36 3.79 6.77
C ALA A 155 11.57 2.33 7.19
N PRO A 156 12.78 1.96 7.61
CA PRO A 156 13.10 0.58 7.83
C PRO A 156 12.20 -0.02 8.90
N VAL A 157 11.07 -0.49 8.46
CA VAL A 157 10.12 -1.27 9.22
C VAL A 157 10.26 -2.68 8.71
N GLN A 158 10.71 -3.57 9.55
CA GLN A 158 10.78 -4.98 9.23
C GLN A 158 9.39 -5.46 8.81
N ALA A 159 9.27 -5.97 7.60
CA ALA A 159 8.02 -6.61 7.21
C ALA A 159 7.85 -7.93 7.96
N THR A 160 6.65 -8.19 8.41
CA THR A 160 6.25 -9.50 8.95
C THR A 160 6.14 -10.56 7.86
N GLN A 161 6.08 -10.14 6.60
CA GLN A 161 6.03 -11.03 5.44
C GLN A 161 7.45 -11.40 5.00
N ARG A 162 7.63 -12.68 4.68
CA ARG A 162 8.88 -13.22 4.17
C ARG A 162 9.37 -12.43 2.96
N GLY A 163 10.67 -12.13 2.94
CA GLY A 163 11.34 -11.48 1.84
C GLY A 163 11.14 -9.97 1.69
N ARG A 164 10.25 -9.36 2.46
CA ARG A 164 10.09 -7.90 2.50
C ARG A 164 11.04 -7.25 3.49
N VAL A 165 11.57 -6.10 3.11
CA VAL A 165 12.44 -5.28 3.97
C VAL A 165 11.64 -4.31 4.81
N THR A 166 10.56 -3.74 4.25
CA THR A 166 9.79 -2.67 4.89
C THR A 166 8.38 -2.59 4.37
N LEU A 167 7.54 -1.91 5.13
CA LEU A 167 6.13 -1.64 4.80
C LEU A 167 5.89 -0.19 4.37
N GLY A 168 6.95 0.64 4.20
CA GLY A 168 6.77 2.07 4.00
C GLY A 168 6.04 2.70 5.19
N HIS A 169 5.02 3.52 4.93
CA HIS A 169 4.18 4.07 5.99
C HIS A 169 2.91 3.23 6.28
N ILE A 170 2.79 2.01 5.74
CA ILE A 170 1.72 1.08 6.13
C ILE A 170 1.85 0.80 7.63
N GLY A 171 0.77 1.00 8.37
CA GLY A 171 0.75 0.81 9.82
C GLY A 171 1.45 1.90 10.65
N ALA A 172 2.03 2.91 9.98
CA ALA A 172 2.60 4.11 10.59
C ALA A 172 2.29 5.37 9.76
N GLY A 173 1.08 5.46 9.20
CA GLY A 173 0.63 6.57 8.37
C GLY A 173 -0.70 6.31 7.69
N TYR A 174 -0.95 5.08 7.27
CA TYR A 174 -2.22 4.63 6.70
C TYR A 174 -2.41 3.12 6.91
N ALA A 175 -3.68 2.69 6.88
CA ALA A 175 -4.04 1.28 6.81
C ALA A 175 -3.83 0.76 5.38
N TYR A 176 -3.43 -0.50 5.24
CA TYR A 176 -3.11 -1.09 3.95
C TYR A 176 -4.31 -1.15 3.01
N VAL A 177 -4.08 -0.86 1.74
CA VAL A 177 -5.10 -0.86 0.70
C VAL A 177 -5.71 -2.26 0.45
N GLY A 178 -4.93 -3.31 0.66
CA GLY A 178 -5.32 -4.70 0.40
C GLY A 178 -5.45 -5.06 -1.08
N TYR A 179 -5.56 -6.38 -1.33
CA TYR A 179 -5.87 -6.96 -2.66
C TYR A 179 -7.10 -7.85 -2.52
N TYR A 180 -8.14 -7.57 -3.30
CA TYR A 180 -9.43 -8.22 -3.17
C TYR A 180 -9.93 -8.71 -4.52
N GLY A 181 -10.63 -9.86 -4.54
CA GLY A 181 -11.60 -10.14 -5.59
C GLY A 181 -12.66 -9.04 -5.57
N GLN A 182 -12.95 -8.42 -6.70
CA GLN A 182 -13.79 -7.23 -6.75
C GLN A 182 -14.60 -7.13 -8.04
N MET A 183 -15.71 -6.43 -7.92
CA MET A 183 -16.46 -5.86 -9.03
C MET A 183 -16.59 -4.36 -8.74
N ALA A 184 -15.87 -3.55 -9.49
CA ALA A 184 -15.76 -2.11 -9.26
C ALA A 184 -16.11 -1.32 -10.51
N TYR A 185 -16.55 -0.10 -10.29
CA TYR A 185 -16.89 0.86 -11.33
C TYR A 185 -16.17 2.19 -11.06
N SER A 186 -15.64 2.77 -12.13
CA SER A 186 -15.08 4.13 -12.14
C SER A 186 -15.85 4.98 -13.14
N SER A 187 -16.43 6.10 -12.68
CA SER A 187 -17.20 7.00 -13.54
C SER A 187 -16.32 7.74 -14.55
N PRO A 188 -16.90 8.28 -15.63
CA PRO A 188 -16.25 9.31 -16.41
C PRO A 188 -15.89 10.52 -15.53
N LYS A 189 -14.90 11.29 -15.95
CA LYS A 189 -14.59 12.57 -15.31
C LYS A 189 -15.57 13.65 -15.76
N LEU A 190 -16.21 14.32 -14.80
CA LEU A 190 -17.07 15.47 -15.02
C LEU A 190 -16.51 16.69 -14.27
N SER A 191 -16.02 17.69 -14.99
CA SER A 191 -15.45 18.93 -14.40
C SER A 191 -14.39 18.65 -13.32
N GLY A 192 -13.53 17.66 -13.57
CA GLY A 192 -12.47 17.24 -12.65
C GLY A 192 -12.89 16.18 -11.63
N PHE A 193 -14.18 15.97 -11.40
CA PHE A 193 -14.69 14.95 -10.45
C PHE A 193 -14.82 13.58 -11.09
N SER A 194 -14.57 12.53 -10.28
CA SER A 194 -14.87 11.14 -10.60
C SER A 194 -15.31 10.39 -9.35
N VAL A 195 -16.03 9.29 -9.54
CA VAL A 195 -16.50 8.39 -8.48
C VAL A 195 -16.00 7.00 -8.78
N ASP A 196 -15.39 6.35 -7.78
CA ASP A 196 -15.07 4.94 -7.79
C ASP A 196 -15.91 4.24 -6.73
N ALA A 197 -16.53 3.11 -7.06
CA ALA A 197 -17.30 2.31 -6.11
C ALA A 197 -17.26 0.83 -6.48
N GLY A 198 -17.36 -0.06 -5.49
CA GLY A 198 -17.37 -1.47 -5.77
C GLY A 198 -17.76 -2.35 -4.59
N VAL A 199 -17.99 -3.61 -4.92
CA VAL A 199 -18.16 -4.72 -3.98
C VAL A 199 -16.90 -5.58 -4.02
N PHE A 200 -16.44 -5.95 -2.84
CA PHE A 200 -15.17 -6.62 -2.63
C PHE A 200 -15.39 -7.91 -1.84
N ASN A 201 -14.58 -8.92 -2.13
CA ASN A 201 -14.57 -10.14 -1.35
C ASN A 201 -14.20 -9.81 0.10
N PRO A 202 -15.06 -10.15 1.07
CA PRO A 202 -14.77 -9.87 2.47
C PRO A 202 -13.65 -10.77 2.98
N VAL A 203 -12.76 -10.22 3.81
CA VAL A 203 -11.56 -10.90 4.30
C VAL A 203 -11.57 -11.06 5.81
N VAL A 204 -10.95 -12.14 6.30
CA VAL A 204 -10.61 -12.41 7.69
C VAL A 204 -9.20 -13.00 7.69
N ASP A 205 -8.20 -12.16 7.82
CA ASP A 205 -6.79 -12.54 7.75
C ASP A 205 -5.96 -12.10 8.96
N SER A 206 -6.65 -11.64 10.01
CA SER A 206 -6.00 -11.21 11.24
C SER A 206 -5.89 -12.34 12.26
N PRO A 207 -4.77 -12.49 12.98
CA PRO A 207 -4.63 -13.44 14.06
C PRO A 207 -5.54 -13.12 15.28
N ILE A 208 -5.99 -11.88 15.42
CA ILE A 208 -6.86 -11.42 16.53
C ILE A 208 -8.33 -11.60 16.17
N VAL A 209 -8.69 -11.30 14.92
CA VAL A 209 -10.03 -11.52 14.37
C VAL A 209 -9.92 -12.60 13.31
N SER A 210 -9.80 -13.84 13.77
CA SER A 210 -9.54 -15.00 12.92
C SER A 210 -10.82 -15.60 12.30
N ALA A 211 -10.65 -16.35 11.23
CA ALA A 211 -11.74 -17.11 10.62
C ALA A 211 -12.34 -18.19 11.53
N ALA A 212 -11.67 -18.58 12.61
CA ALA A 212 -12.22 -19.47 13.65
C ALA A 212 -13.19 -18.74 14.59
N GLN A 213 -13.07 -17.41 14.70
CA GLN A 213 -13.87 -16.59 15.61
C GLN A 213 -14.97 -15.81 14.87
N TYR A 214 -14.73 -15.42 13.64
CA TYR A 214 -15.64 -14.57 12.87
C TYR A 214 -15.84 -15.09 11.44
N SER A 215 -17.05 -14.92 10.95
CA SER A 215 -17.41 -15.11 9.55
C SER A 215 -17.71 -13.75 8.91
N THR A 216 -17.18 -13.52 7.71
CA THR A 216 -17.49 -12.32 6.90
C THR A 216 -18.31 -12.65 5.66
N ARG A 217 -18.61 -13.93 5.42
CA ARG A 217 -19.19 -14.47 4.18
C ARG A 217 -20.63 -14.03 3.88
N SER A 218 -21.33 -13.43 4.86
CA SER A 218 -22.74 -13.06 4.69
C SER A 218 -22.96 -11.78 3.87
N ASN A 219 -21.96 -10.90 3.81
CA ASN A 219 -22.06 -9.62 3.11
C ASN A 219 -20.73 -9.29 2.44
N PRO A 220 -20.73 -8.68 1.25
CA PRO A 220 -19.50 -8.17 0.65
C PRO A 220 -18.92 -7.03 1.48
N GLN A 221 -17.63 -6.77 1.33
CA GLN A 221 -17.04 -5.50 1.72
C GLN A 221 -17.45 -4.45 0.68
N LEU A 222 -17.77 -3.25 1.13
CA LEU A 222 -18.12 -2.12 0.28
C LEU A 222 -17.03 -1.06 0.37
N GLN A 223 -16.62 -0.51 -0.78
CA GLN A 223 -15.71 0.62 -0.83
C GLN A 223 -16.18 1.63 -1.88
N ALA A 224 -16.04 2.92 -1.58
CA ALA A 224 -16.35 3.99 -2.51
C ALA A 224 -15.45 5.20 -2.26
N GLN A 225 -15.24 6.00 -3.30
CA GLN A 225 -14.44 7.22 -3.25
C GLN A 225 -14.97 8.24 -4.27
N VAL A 226 -14.99 9.51 -3.87
CA VAL A 226 -15.10 10.65 -4.79
C VAL A 226 -13.73 11.30 -4.89
N SER A 227 -13.29 11.59 -6.09
CA SER A 227 -12.02 12.27 -6.36
C SER A 227 -12.25 13.52 -7.20
N TYR A 228 -11.44 14.53 -6.95
CA TYR A 228 -11.28 15.71 -7.79
C TYR A 228 -9.83 15.79 -8.27
N ALA A 229 -9.62 16.09 -9.55
CA ALA A 229 -8.28 16.30 -10.09
C ALA A 229 -8.31 17.35 -11.19
N ASP A 230 -7.58 18.45 -10.96
CA ASP A 230 -7.39 19.53 -11.93
C ASP A 230 -5.99 20.16 -11.73
N GLY A 231 -5.33 20.51 -12.83
CA GLY A 231 -3.97 21.04 -12.80
C GLY A 231 -3.00 20.08 -12.09
N GLY A 232 -2.35 20.56 -11.05
CA GLY A 232 -1.49 19.75 -10.18
C GLY A 232 -2.15 19.26 -8.90
N LEU A 233 -3.43 19.63 -8.66
CA LEU A 233 -4.18 19.25 -7.47
C LEU A 233 -4.97 17.95 -7.70
N LYS A 234 -4.90 17.05 -6.71
CA LYS A 234 -5.82 15.92 -6.57
C LYS A 234 -6.33 15.91 -5.12
N ALA A 235 -7.63 15.73 -4.94
CA ALA A 235 -8.25 15.54 -3.63
C ALA A 235 -9.20 14.34 -3.68
N TRP A 236 -9.40 13.67 -2.55
CA TRP A 236 -10.29 12.50 -2.46
C TRP A 236 -10.98 12.42 -1.10
N LEU A 237 -12.15 11.80 -1.12
CA LEU A 237 -12.92 11.40 0.04
C LEU A 237 -13.43 9.99 -0.19
N GLY A 238 -13.06 9.04 0.66
CA GLY A 238 -13.39 7.63 0.51
C GLY A 238 -13.99 7.03 1.77
N ALA A 239 -14.65 5.90 1.61
CA ALA A 239 -15.18 5.11 2.71
C ALA A 239 -15.13 3.63 2.40
N LYS A 240 -15.04 2.79 3.47
CA LYS A 240 -15.20 1.34 3.37
C LYS A 240 -15.98 0.78 4.55
N SER A 241 -16.62 -0.41 4.34
CA SER A 241 -17.35 -1.10 5.37
C SER A 241 -17.38 -2.62 5.13
N GLN A 242 -17.24 -3.41 6.21
CA GLN A 242 -17.35 -4.86 6.19
C GLN A 242 -17.96 -5.39 7.48
N LYS A 243 -18.90 -6.32 7.39
CA LYS A 243 -19.51 -6.98 8.55
C LYS A 243 -18.68 -8.20 8.99
N PHE A 244 -18.46 -8.34 10.29
CA PHE A 244 -17.89 -9.49 10.98
C PHE A 244 -18.96 -10.10 11.87
N LYS A 245 -19.39 -11.34 11.56
CA LYS A 245 -20.37 -12.09 12.33
C LYS A 245 -19.64 -13.02 13.29
N ALA A 246 -19.90 -12.88 14.59
CA ALA A 246 -19.29 -13.73 15.61
C ALA A 246 -19.74 -15.19 15.45
N LEU A 247 -18.83 -16.13 15.56
CA LEU A 247 -19.07 -17.56 15.71
C LEU A 247 -19.14 -17.88 17.22
N ALA A 248 -19.71 -19.02 17.58
CA ALA A 248 -20.19 -19.34 18.94
C ALA A 248 -19.23 -19.07 20.13
N ALA A 249 -17.95 -18.84 19.91
CA ALA A 249 -16.95 -18.58 20.94
C ALA A 249 -16.36 -17.15 20.93
N ALA A 250 -16.83 -16.25 20.06
CA ALA A 250 -16.08 -15.04 19.69
C ALA A 250 -16.65 -13.71 20.17
N GLY A 251 -17.67 -13.68 21.00
CA GLY A 251 -18.28 -12.43 21.45
C GLY A 251 -19.33 -11.88 20.46
N ALA A 252 -19.40 -10.57 20.29
CA ALA A 252 -20.47 -9.93 19.51
C ALA A 252 -20.10 -9.66 18.06
N ASP A 253 -21.09 -9.66 17.18
CA ASP A 253 -20.98 -9.13 15.82
C ASP A 253 -20.48 -7.69 15.85
N PHE A 254 -19.67 -7.31 14.84
CA PHE A 254 -19.33 -5.92 14.63
C PHE A 254 -19.25 -5.57 13.13
N THR A 255 -19.26 -4.29 12.85
CA THR A 255 -19.04 -3.76 11.50
C THR A 255 -17.80 -2.88 11.53
N MET A 256 -16.77 -3.29 10.77
CA MET A 256 -15.70 -2.39 10.41
C MET A 256 -16.27 -1.27 9.53
N SER A 257 -15.92 -0.06 9.82
CA SER A 257 -16.25 1.10 9.00
C SER A 257 -15.16 2.15 9.12
N GLY A 258 -14.84 2.78 8.00
CA GLY A 258 -13.86 3.84 7.97
C GLY A 258 -14.10 4.82 6.83
N TRP A 259 -13.54 5.99 7.00
CA TRP A 259 -13.48 7.02 5.98
C TRP A 259 -12.05 7.54 5.84
N GLU A 260 -11.73 8.06 4.67
CA GLU A 260 -10.48 8.75 4.39
C GLU A 260 -10.72 10.06 3.66
N ALA A 261 -9.85 11.03 3.90
CA ALA A 261 -9.77 12.26 3.12
C ALA A 261 -8.30 12.58 2.88
N GLY A 262 -7.99 13.05 1.69
CA GLY A 262 -6.62 13.43 1.38
C GLY A 262 -6.52 14.35 0.19
N ALA A 263 -5.34 14.91 0.03
CA ALA A 263 -5.00 15.72 -1.12
C ALA A 263 -3.52 15.57 -1.48
N SER A 264 -3.22 15.75 -2.76
CA SER A 264 -1.86 15.93 -3.25
C SER A 264 -1.78 17.14 -4.18
N LEU A 265 -0.67 17.86 -4.11
CA LEU A 265 -0.40 19.03 -4.94
C LEU A 265 0.98 18.88 -5.56
N GLN A 266 1.06 19.03 -6.88
CA GLN A 266 2.31 19.14 -7.62
C GLN A 266 2.42 20.57 -8.18
N GLN A 267 3.41 21.31 -7.74
CA GLN A 267 3.66 22.68 -8.20
C GLN A 267 5.15 22.88 -8.50
N GLY A 268 5.49 22.95 -9.79
CA GLY A 268 6.88 23.05 -10.22
C GLY A 268 7.73 21.87 -9.72
N ALA A 269 8.79 22.17 -8.99
CA ALA A 269 9.69 21.18 -8.40
C ALA A 269 9.16 20.55 -7.10
N PHE A 270 8.10 21.09 -6.49
CA PHE A 270 7.57 20.64 -5.22
C PHE A 270 6.33 19.75 -5.40
N ALA A 271 6.24 18.71 -4.60
CA ALA A 271 5.00 17.95 -4.42
C ALA A 271 4.72 17.74 -2.93
N LEU A 272 3.45 17.85 -2.56
CA LEU A 272 2.94 17.61 -1.22
C LEU A 272 1.87 16.54 -1.27
N LEU A 273 1.77 15.73 -0.22
CA LEU A 273 0.67 14.79 -0.01
C LEU A 273 0.27 14.81 1.46
N ALA A 274 -1.02 14.90 1.71
CA ALA A 274 -1.63 14.69 3.01
C ALA A 274 -2.76 13.67 2.88
N ASN A 275 -2.81 12.70 3.80
CA ASN A 275 -3.89 11.72 3.90
C ASN A 275 -4.28 11.53 5.35
N TYR A 276 -5.56 11.37 5.60
CA TYR A 276 -6.13 11.06 6.91
C TYR A 276 -7.18 9.97 6.78
N GLN A 277 -7.12 8.98 7.66
CA GLN A 277 -8.10 7.90 7.76
C GLN A 277 -8.58 7.80 9.20
N ALA A 278 -9.86 7.54 9.40
CA ALA A 278 -10.42 7.27 10.72
C ALA A 278 -11.56 6.26 10.62
N GLY A 279 -11.71 5.45 11.65
CA GLY A 279 -12.78 4.47 11.66
C GLY A 279 -12.71 3.52 12.84
N LYS A 280 -13.49 2.46 12.75
CA LYS A 280 -13.53 1.38 13.72
C LYS A 280 -13.27 0.05 13.01
N GLY A 281 -12.34 -0.73 13.54
CA GLY A 281 -11.93 -1.99 12.92
C GLY A 281 -11.05 -1.85 11.67
N LEU A 282 -10.52 -0.65 11.36
CA LEU A 282 -9.63 -0.45 10.20
C LEU A 282 -8.30 -1.20 10.30
N GLY A 283 -7.90 -1.56 11.55
CA GLY A 283 -6.61 -2.19 11.78
C GLY A 283 -5.43 -1.25 11.59
N VAL A 284 -4.25 -1.83 11.59
CA VAL A 284 -2.96 -1.15 11.38
C VAL A 284 -2.31 -1.65 10.09
N LEU A 285 -2.16 -2.97 9.92
CA LEU A 285 -1.59 -3.61 8.73
C LEU A 285 -2.66 -4.26 7.85
N SER A 286 -3.76 -4.73 8.43
CA SER A 286 -4.89 -5.33 7.72
C SER A 286 -6.20 -5.05 8.43
N ASP A 287 -7.31 -5.28 7.73
CA ASP A 287 -8.65 -5.06 8.27
C ASP A 287 -8.85 -5.88 9.55
N ALA A 288 -9.30 -5.19 10.61
CA ALA A 288 -9.61 -5.71 11.94
C ALA A 288 -8.41 -6.33 12.71
N ASP A 289 -7.16 -6.15 12.29
CA ASP A 289 -5.99 -6.70 12.97
C ASP A 289 -5.74 -6.15 14.38
N GLN A 290 -6.46 -5.11 14.77
CA GLN A 290 -6.54 -4.58 16.14
C GLN A 290 -7.91 -4.87 16.78
N GLY A 291 -8.72 -5.73 16.18
CA GLY A 291 -10.09 -5.99 16.62
C GLY A 291 -11.04 -4.85 16.28
N ASN A 292 -12.16 -4.80 17.00
CA ASN A 292 -13.21 -3.78 16.84
C ASN A 292 -12.84 -2.45 17.55
N VAL A 293 -11.71 -1.88 17.17
CA VAL A 293 -11.08 -0.72 17.82
C VAL A 293 -11.21 0.51 16.93
N ARG A 294 -11.43 1.66 17.55
CA ARG A 294 -11.32 2.94 16.85
C ARG A 294 -9.85 3.26 16.60
N SER A 295 -9.54 3.66 15.39
CA SER A 295 -8.19 4.07 14.99
C SER A 295 -8.21 5.29 14.09
N LYS A 296 -7.06 5.99 14.08
CA LYS A 296 -6.77 7.13 13.21
C LYS A 296 -5.40 6.95 12.60
N HIS A 297 -5.28 7.28 11.33
CA HIS A 297 -4.04 7.21 10.59
C HIS A 297 -3.86 8.51 9.81
N TRP A 298 -2.65 8.99 9.70
CA TRP A 298 -2.34 10.14 8.87
C TRP A 298 -0.91 10.13 8.35
N LEU A 299 -0.75 10.61 7.13
CA LEU A 299 0.51 10.77 6.44
C LEU A 299 0.60 12.20 5.91
N LEU A 300 1.72 12.84 6.17
CA LEU A 300 2.10 14.11 5.57
C LEU A 300 3.50 13.97 4.98
N GLN A 301 3.66 14.31 3.71
CA GLN A 301 4.96 14.25 3.05
C GLN A 301 5.14 15.39 2.06
N GLY A 302 6.42 15.76 1.85
CA GLY A 302 6.83 16.67 0.82
C GLY A 302 7.99 16.09 0.02
N THR A 303 8.02 16.36 -1.28
CA THR A 303 9.16 16.03 -2.14
C THR A 303 9.58 17.23 -2.95
N PHE A 304 10.87 17.29 -3.26
CA PHE A 304 11.51 18.35 -4.03
C PHE A 304 12.41 17.78 -5.12
N LYS A 305 12.17 18.13 -6.37
CA LYS A 305 13.07 17.84 -7.48
C LYS A 305 14.27 18.80 -7.44
N ALA A 306 15.36 18.37 -6.82
CA ALA A 306 16.58 19.16 -6.71
C ALA A 306 17.31 19.28 -8.05
N SER A 307 17.10 18.32 -8.97
CA SER A 307 17.51 18.36 -10.37
C SER A 307 16.59 17.50 -11.21
N GLU A 308 16.83 17.42 -12.52
CA GLU A 308 16.09 16.51 -13.41
C GLU A 308 16.19 15.03 -12.97
N LYS A 309 17.32 14.67 -12.34
CA LYS A 309 17.60 13.30 -11.90
C LYS A 309 17.42 13.05 -10.41
N LEU A 310 17.47 14.08 -9.57
CA LEU A 310 17.45 13.92 -8.11
C LEU A 310 16.16 14.47 -7.51
N LYS A 311 15.42 13.60 -6.85
CA LYS A 311 14.28 13.93 -5.99
C LYS A 311 14.64 13.66 -4.53
N LEU A 312 14.41 14.62 -3.67
CA LEU A 312 14.52 14.53 -2.21
C LEU A 312 13.11 14.44 -1.61
N GLY A 313 12.97 13.79 -0.48
CA GLY A 313 11.67 13.66 0.19
C GLY A 313 11.79 13.59 1.69
N LEU A 314 10.76 14.08 2.38
CA LEU A 314 10.56 13.96 3.81
C LEU A 314 9.09 13.59 4.06
N GLY A 315 8.86 12.52 4.83
CA GLY A 315 7.53 12.03 5.18
C GLY A 315 7.42 11.76 6.67
N TYR A 316 6.28 12.09 7.26
CA TYR A 316 5.91 11.72 8.61
C TYR A 316 4.51 11.13 8.63
N GLY A 317 4.37 9.96 9.23
CA GLY A 317 3.10 9.27 9.38
C GLY A 317 2.88 8.74 10.78
N MET A 318 1.61 8.53 11.14
CA MET A 318 1.21 7.91 12.40
C MET A 318 -0.07 7.10 12.23
N SER A 319 -0.07 5.90 12.81
CA SER A 319 -1.26 5.08 13.03
C SER A 319 -1.50 4.95 14.53
N ARG A 320 -2.72 5.22 15.01
CA ARG A 320 -3.04 5.25 16.43
C ARG A 320 -4.36 4.56 16.73
N ASN A 321 -4.34 3.64 17.70
CA ASN A 321 -5.51 3.09 18.35
C ASN A 321 -6.02 4.07 19.42
N GLU A 322 -7.33 4.26 19.51
CA GLU A 322 -7.96 5.11 20.52
C GLU A 322 -8.49 4.30 21.71
N ASP A 323 -8.77 3.02 21.51
CA ASP A 323 -9.28 2.12 22.52
C ASP A 323 -8.20 1.10 22.92
N ASN A 324 -7.96 0.96 24.23
CA ASN A 324 -7.06 -0.06 24.79
C ASN A 324 -7.87 -1.33 25.06
N THR A 325 -7.86 -2.26 24.14
CA THR A 325 -8.58 -3.55 24.23
C THR A 325 -7.60 -4.71 24.11
N ALA A 326 -8.05 -5.92 24.43
CA ALA A 326 -7.27 -7.14 24.23
C ALA A 326 -6.79 -7.29 22.78
N GLY A 327 -7.57 -6.79 21.79
CA GLY A 327 -7.22 -6.81 20.39
C GLY A 327 -6.00 -5.96 20.04
N THR A 328 -5.75 -4.85 20.74
CA THR A 328 -4.56 -4.01 20.51
C THR A 328 -3.30 -4.58 21.14
N ASN A 329 -3.44 -5.52 22.08
CA ASN A 329 -2.36 -6.02 22.92
C ASN A 329 -1.49 -4.88 23.48
N GLY A 330 -2.14 -3.81 23.94
CA GLY A 330 -1.51 -2.63 24.53
C GLY A 330 -0.94 -1.61 23.55
N LEU A 331 -0.90 -1.88 22.26
CA LEU A 331 -0.42 -0.93 21.25
C LEU A 331 -1.32 0.30 21.16
N LYS A 332 -0.73 1.48 21.40
CA LYS A 332 -1.39 2.78 21.27
C LYS A 332 -1.09 3.42 19.90
N SER A 333 0.17 3.41 19.46
CA SER A 333 0.54 4.04 18.19
C SER A 333 1.84 3.53 17.61
N ASN A 334 1.93 3.56 16.28
CA ASN A 334 3.16 3.56 15.51
C ASN A 334 3.30 4.90 14.80
N ALA A 335 4.47 5.52 14.87
CA ALA A 335 4.80 6.74 14.15
C ALA A 335 6.12 6.56 13.41
N ASN A 336 6.23 7.16 12.23
CA ASN A 336 7.42 7.07 11.41
C ASN A 336 7.81 8.41 10.81
N LEU A 337 9.12 8.70 10.82
CA LEU A 337 9.74 9.80 10.08
C LEU A 337 10.77 9.22 9.14
N THR A 338 10.65 9.53 7.84
CA THR A 338 11.60 9.09 6.81
C THR A 338 12.06 10.26 5.96
N ALA A 339 13.37 10.36 5.72
CA ALA A 339 13.96 11.20 4.69
C ALA A 339 14.56 10.29 3.60
N GLY A 340 14.39 10.69 2.34
CA GLY A 340 14.81 9.88 1.19
C GLY A 340 15.42 10.71 0.06
N ALA A 341 16.33 10.10 -0.68
CA ALA A 341 16.91 10.59 -1.92
C ALA A 341 16.73 9.55 -3.03
N TYR A 342 16.15 9.96 -4.15
CA TYR A 342 15.77 9.11 -5.29
C TYR A 342 16.48 9.67 -6.53
N TYR A 343 17.47 8.93 -7.04
CA TYR A 343 18.30 9.35 -8.17
C TYR A 343 18.00 8.51 -9.41
N ALA A 344 17.42 9.12 -10.42
CA ALA A 344 17.19 8.49 -11.72
C ALA A 344 18.54 8.32 -12.46
N LEU A 345 19.15 7.15 -12.31
CA LEU A 345 20.39 6.78 -12.98
C LEU A 345 20.19 6.73 -14.50
N THR A 346 19.11 6.05 -14.90
CA THR A 346 18.59 6.00 -16.28
C THR A 346 17.08 6.26 -16.25
N GLY A 347 16.43 6.20 -17.42
CA GLY A 347 14.96 6.21 -17.46
C GLY A 347 14.33 5.00 -16.73
N ALA A 348 15.00 3.85 -16.74
CA ALA A 348 14.50 2.59 -16.16
C ALA A 348 14.99 2.33 -14.71
N ILE A 349 16.14 2.87 -14.32
CA ILE A 349 16.80 2.57 -13.05
C ILE A 349 16.77 3.79 -12.13
N THR A 350 16.24 3.62 -10.92
CA THR A 350 16.34 4.60 -9.84
C THR A 350 17.16 4.03 -8.70
N LEU A 351 18.20 4.74 -8.29
CA LEU A 351 18.94 4.48 -7.05
C LEU A 351 18.26 5.21 -5.90
N VAL A 352 18.21 4.57 -4.74
CA VAL A 352 17.47 5.07 -3.57
C VAL A 352 18.32 4.97 -2.32
N GLY A 353 18.31 6.03 -1.52
CA GLY A 353 18.85 6.05 -0.17
C GLY A 353 17.81 6.66 0.78
N GLU A 354 17.54 5.98 1.89
CA GLU A 354 16.56 6.42 2.89
C GLU A 354 17.12 6.24 4.29
N VAL A 355 16.77 7.18 5.18
CA VAL A 355 17.03 7.10 6.62
C VAL A 355 15.73 7.40 7.36
N GLY A 356 15.51 6.74 8.49
CA GLY A 356 14.27 6.95 9.22
C GLY A 356 14.28 6.43 10.64
N GLN A 357 13.25 6.83 11.37
CA GLN A 357 12.95 6.35 12.71
C GLN A 357 11.48 5.97 12.81
N THR A 358 11.23 4.77 13.36
CA THR A 358 9.90 4.35 13.78
C THR A 358 9.83 4.32 15.30
N ARG A 359 8.70 4.77 15.86
CA ARG A 359 8.40 4.73 17.29
C ARG A 359 7.06 4.04 17.52
N SER A 360 7.06 3.08 18.42
CA SER A 360 5.85 2.40 18.87
C SER A 360 5.59 2.72 20.33
N LYS A 361 4.36 3.11 20.70
CA LYS A 361 3.98 3.43 22.07
C LYS A 361 2.85 2.54 22.55
N SER A 362 2.91 2.15 23.81
CA SER A 362 1.80 1.48 24.50
C SER A 362 0.86 2.48 25.17
N PHE A 363 -0.33 2.01 25.58
CA PHE A 363 -1.23 2.77 26.43
C PHE A 363 -0.68 2.97 27.85
N THR A 364 0.25 2.14 28.30
CA THR A 364 0.90 2.23 29.63
C THR A 364 2.12 3.16 29.65
N GLY A 365 2.46 3.76 28.47
CA GLY A 365 3.58 4.70 28.37
C GLY A 365 4.90 4.09 27.93
N ALA A 366 5.01 2.76 27.78
CA ALA A 366 6.20 2.13 27.21
C ALA A 366 6.44 2.59 25.78
N GLU A 367 7.71 2.78 25.40
CA GLU A 367 8.12 3.25 24.07
C GLU A 367 9.26 2.42 23.50
N ALA A 368 9.03 1.84 22.32
CA ALA A 368 10.05 1.20 21.50
C ALA A 368 10.46 2.14 20.34
N LYS A 369 11.73 2.11 19.98
CA LYS A 369 12.31 2.90 18.88
C LYS A 369 13.11 2.00 17.96
N MET A 370 12.97 2.24 16.66
CA MET A 370 13.79 1.63 15.63
C MET A 370 14.35 2.73 14.74
N ASN A 371 15.68 2.78 14.62
CA ASN A 371 16.38 3.65 13.68
C ASN A 371 16.96 2.80 12.58
N GLY A 372 17.02 3.34 11.37
CA GLY A 372 17.64 2.60 10.29
C GLY A 372 17.95 3.43 9.06
N ALA A 373 18.72 2.78 8.20
CA ALA A 373 19.09 3.30 6.89
C ALA A 373 18.96 2.18 5.86
N SER A 374 18.62 2.56 4.64
CA SER A 374 18.59 1.66 3.49
C SER A 374 19.15 2.33 2.26
N PHE A 375 19.77 1.53 1.40
CA PHE A 375 20.17 1.95 0.06
C PHE A 375 20.06 0.80 -0.92
N GLY A 376 19.79 1.12 -2.17
CA GLY A 376 19.64 0.12 -3.22
C GLY A 376 19.10 0.72 -4.49
N GLY A 377 18.36 -0.06 -5.25
CA GLY A 377 17.80 0.41 -6.50
C GLY A 377 16.60 -0.41 -6.96
N ILE A 378 15.86 0.20 -7.87
CA ILE A 378 14.72 -0.38 -8.54
C ILE A 378 14.85 -0.19 -10.05
N LEU A 379 14.59 -1.26 -10.78
CA LEU A 379 14.50 -1.30 -12.23
C LEU A 379 13.03 -1.54 -12.63
N PHE A 380 12.56 -0.75 -13.57
CA PHE A 380 11.32 -1.00 -14.33
C PHE A 380 11.67 -1.36 -15.78
N PHE A 381 11.06 -2.42 -16.32
CA PHE A 381 11.27 -2.87 -17.70
C PHE A 381 9.99 -3.29 -18.39
#